data_4b23552dd2689a74d4eb8fdee9fa8e31
#
_entry.id   4b23552dd2689a74d4eb8fdee9fa8e31
#
_cell.length_a   1.000
_cell.length_b   1.000
_cell.length_c   1.000
_cell.angle_alpha   90.00
_cell.angle_beta   90.00
_cell.angle_gamma   90.00
#
_symmetry.space_group_name_H-M   'P 1'
#
loop_
_entity.id
_entity.type
_entity.pdbx_description
1 polymer ?
#
loop_
_entity_poly.entity_id
_entity_poly.type
_entity_poly.pdbx_seq_one_letter_code
_entity_poly.pdbx_strand_id
1 'polypeptide(L)'
;TEAMRNGEGVLSKMPRIAVQYDTDAGKEVVYDNQLPHRGFDGHIRVGSYKGESTSKAEEYVKARNSTLDNLLPIFELSPETVIFGGWDSTRSKNQLRIPSVMVGETYAILAEQEEDPVIHRAGGRIDPVGASVIVSTEADRQKIVGDSIDLSDKTKTSFKKSGKGSTIGLGAIPPSAKKDVLDGVSVRKVISTRVLSFATVRTFHFGKGVEGDAAIRALILAVLLRDIAGYDENPFIRANCFLAETGKPTVM
;
A
#
# COMPACT_ATOMS: atom_id res chain seq x y z
N THR A 1 4.20 -7.37 -8.85
CA THR A 1 5.22 -7.45 -9.90
C THR A 1 4.59 -7.84 -11.23
N GLU A 2 5.27 -7.59 -12.34
CA GLU A 2 4.80 -7.92 -13.68
C GLU A 2 4.57 -9.45 -13.83
N ALA A 3 5.46 -10.26 -13.30
CA ALA A 3 5.30 -11.73 -13.28
C ALA A 3 4.01 -12.17 -12.57
N MET A 4 3.62 -11.49 -11.49
CA MET A 4 2.34 -11.78 -10.81
C MET A 4 1.13 -11.37 -11.67
N ARG A 5 1.22 -10.28 -12.41
CA ARG A 5 0.17 -9.86 -13.35
C ARG A 5 0.02 -10.82 -14.52
N ASN A 6 1.11 -11.29 -15.04
CA ASN A 6 1.15 -12.19 -16.20
C ASN A 6 0.87 -13.66 -15.85
N GLY A 7 0.71 -14.00 -14.56
CA GLY A 7 0.50 -15.38 -14.13
C GLY A 7 1.74 -16.26 -14.24
N GLU A 8 2.93 -15.65 -14.25
CA GLU A 8 4.20 -16.33 -14.45
C GLU A 8 4.94 -16.60 -13.12
N GLY A 9 5.61 -17.74 -13.07
CA GLY A 9 6.49 -18.13 -11.98
C GLY A 9 5.76 -18.43 -10.65
N VAL A 10 6.54 -18.67 -9.60
CA VAL A 10 6.03 -19.09 -8.29
C VAL A 10 5.18 -17.99 -7.62
N LEU A 11 5.54 -16.73 -7.82
CA LEU A 11 4.82 -15.60 -7.22
C LEU A 11 3.43 -15.38 -7.82
N SER A 12 3.12 -15.91 -9.01
CA SER A 12 1.78 -15.86 -9.58
C SER A 12 0.75 -16.61 -8.72
N LYS A 13 1.22 -17.55 -7.91
CA LYS A 13 0.41 -18.38 -6.98
C LYS A 13 0.17 -17.68 -5.63
N MET A 14 0.80 -16.55 -5.37
CA MET A 14 0.55 -15.82 -4.13
C MET A 14 -0.89 -15.27 -4.12
N PRO A 15 -1.61 -15.44 -3.02
CA PRO A 15 -2.93 -14.83 -2.84
C PRO A 15 -2.86 -13.32 -3.03
N ARG A 16 -3.89 -12.76 -3.64
CA ARG A 16 -4.02 -11.32 -3.85
C ARG A 16 -5.48 -10.93 -4.00
N ILE A 17 -5.80 -9.72 -3.62
CA ILE A 17 -7.12 -9.15 -3.81
C ILE A 17 -7.12 -8.36 -5.11
N ALA A 18 -8.04 -8.68 -6.01
CA ALA A 18 -8.27 -7.93 -7.24
C ALA A 18 -9.52 -7.06 -7.07
N VAL A 19 -9.42 -5.78 -7.38
CA VAL A 19 -10.54 -4.84 -7.41
C VAL A 19 -10.79 -4.47 -8.86
N GLN A 20 -12.00 -4.74 -9.33
CA GLN A 20 -12.43 -4.38 -10.69
C GLN A 20 -13.25 -3.10 -10.66
N TYR A 21 -12.98 -2.23 -11.58
CA TYR A 21 -13.70 -0.99 -11.80
C TYR A 21 -14.34 -1.00 -13.19
N ASP A 22 -15.52 -0.40 -13.29
CA ASP A 22 -16.09 -0.02 -14.57
C ASP A 22 -15.67 1.42 -14.86
N THR A 23 -15.01 1.62 -15.99
CA THR A 23 -14.53 2.93 -16.46
C THR A 23 -15.13 3.22 -17.83
N ASP A 24 -15.04 4.48 -18.27
CA ASP A 24 -15.50 4.87 -19.63
C ASP A 24 -14.73 4.14 -20.73
N ALA A 25 -13.51 3.68 -20.44
CA ALA A 25 -12.65 2.90 -21.35
C ALA A 25 -12.89 1.38 -21.26
N GLY A 26 -13.76 0.91 -20.35
CA GLY A 26 -14.03 -0.48 -20.10
C GLY A 26 -13.71 -0.92 -18.66
N LYS A 27 -13.42 -2.20 -18.48
CA LYS A 27 -13.09 -2.75 -17.16
C LYS A 27 -11.61 -2.66 -16.87
N GLU A 28 -11.28 -2.11 -15.71
CA GLU A 28 -9.92 -2.04 -15.20
C GLU A 28 -9.79 -2.88 -13.92
N VAL A 29 -8.68 -3.59 -13.77
CA VAL A 29 -8.39 -4.41 -12.58
C VAL A 29 -7.13 -3.91 -11.90
N VAL A 30 -7.25 -3.65 -10.62
CA VAL A 30 -6.15 -3.21 -9.74
C VAL A 30 -5.98 -4.22 -8.61
N TYR A 31 -4.76 -4.56 -8.28
CA TYR A 31 -4.45 -5.50 -7.22
C TYR A 31 -4.06 -4.77 -5.93
N ASP A 32 -4.24 -5.46 -4.80
CA ASP A 32 -3.94 -4.92 -3.45
C ASP A 32 -2.50 -4.38 -3.31
N ASN A 33 -1.53 -4.99 -3.96
CA ASN A 33 -0.15 -4.51 -3.99
C ASN A 33 0.05 -3.16 -4.72
N GLN A 34 -0.91 -2.75 -5.51
CA GLN A 34 -0.93 -1.45 -6.20
C GLN A 34 -1.66 -0.38 -5.37
N LEU A 35 -2.42 -0.80 -4.36
CA LEU A 35 -3.20 0.09 -3.51
C LEU A 35 -2.35 0.61 -2.33
N PRO A 36 -2.51 1.89 -1.93
CA PRO A 36 -1.72 2.51 -0.86
C PRO A 36 -1.78 1.77 0.48
N HIS A 37 -2.94 1.23 0.84
CA HIS A 37 -3.17 0.53 2.11
C HIS A 37 -3.33 -0.98 1.95
N ARG A 38 -3.02 -1.52 0.77
CA ARG A 38 -3.05 -2.94 0.42
C ARG A 38 -4.37 -3.60 0.83
N GLY A 39 -4.35 -4.72 1.57
CA GLY A 39 -5.55 -5.42 2.02
C GLY A 39 -6.49 -4.61 2.91
N PHE A 40 -6.02 -3.50 3.48
CA PHE A 40 -6.85 -2.57 4.27
C PHE A 40 -7.34 -1.37 3.48
N ASP A 41 -7.10 -1.34 2.18
CA ASP A 41 -7.44 -0.20 1.35
C ASP A 41 -8.95 0.06 1.26
N GLY A 42 -9.29 1.34 1.13
CA GLY A 42 -10.66 1.79 1.00
C GLY A 42 -11.38 1.20 -0.21
N HIS A 43 -10.68 1.00 -1.32
CA HIS A 43 -11.23 0.40 -2.54
C HIS A 43 -11.73 -1.03 -2.31
N ILE A 44 -11.02 -1.82 -1.52
CA ILE A 44 -11.44 -3.18 -1.16
C ILE A 44 -12.64 -3.11 -0.22
N ARG A 45 -12.55 -2.28 0.81
CA ARG A 45 -13.57 -2.20 1.86
C ARG A 45 -14.94 -1.75 1.35
N VAL A 46 -14.99 -0.75 0.47
CA VAL A 46 -16.26 -0.23 -0.09
C VAL A 46 -16.74 -1.01 -1.29
N GLY A 47 -15.92 -1.90 -1.81
CA GLY A 47 -16.28 -2.78 -2.90
C GLY A 47 -17.34 -3.82 -2.54
N SER A 48 -17.75 -4.60 -3.52
CA SER A 48 -18.64 -5.75 -3.34
C SER A 48 -17.92 -7.06 -3.71
N TYR A 49 -18.21 -8.10 -2.95
CA TYR A 49 -17.71 -9.46 -3.18
C TYR A 49 -18.89 -10.41 -3.22
N LYS A 50 -19.06 -11.13 -4.32
CA LYS A 50 -20.20 -12.05 -4.54
C LYS A 50 -21.58 -11.40 -4.29
N GLY A 51 -21.72 -10.11 -4.67
CA GLY A 51 -22.99 -9.38 -4.56
C GLY A 51 -23.24 -8.74 -3.19
N GLU A 52 -22.35 -8.93 -2.21
CA GLU A 52 -22.43 -8.31 -0.88
C GLU A 52 -21.29 -7.31 -0.67
N SER A 53 -21.45 -6.39 0.28
CA SER A 53 -20.36 -5.49 0.68
C SER A 53 -19.16 -6.31 1.17
N THR A 54 -17.97 -6.01 0.67
CA THR A 54 -16.72 -6.66 1.10
C THR A 54 -16.53 -6.54 2.61
N SER A 55 -16.98 -5.45 3.23
CA SER A 55 -16.88 -5.26 4.69
C SER A 55 -17.69 -6.28 5.50
N LYS A 56 -18.60 -7.02 4.86
CA LYS A 56 -19.42 -8.09 5.46
C LYS A 56 -18.93 -9.48 5.05
N ALA A 57 -18.09 -9.61 4.04
CA ALA A 57 -17.57 -10.89 3.57
C ALA A 57 -16.76 -11.58 4.68
N GLU A 58 -17.05 -12.84 4.96
CA GLU A 58 -16.48 -13.57 6.10
C GLU A 58 -14.96 -13.62 6.05
N GLU A 59 -14.38 -13.91 4.89
CA GLU A 59 -12.92 -13.99 4.69
C GLU A 59 -12.25 -12.64 4.95
N TYR A 60 -12.85 -11.56 4.47
CA TYR A 60 -12.35 -10.21 4.67
C TYR A 60 -12.48 -9.77 6.14
N VAL A 61 -13.58 -10.09 6.79
CA VAL A 61 -13.80 -9.82 8.22
C VAL A 61 -12.78 -10.57 9.07
N LYS A 62 -12.51 -11.85 8.78
CA LYS A 62 -11.45 -12.63 9.45
C LYS A 62 -10.09 -11.98 9.27
N ALA A 63 -9.72 -11.63 8.05
CA ALA A 63 -8.44 -10.99 7.73
C ALA A 63 -8.27 -9.64 8.45
N ARG A 64 -9.30 -8.82 8.47
CA ARG A 64 -9.29 -7.52 9.17
C ARG A 64 -9.27 -7.63 10.69
N ASN A 65 -9.72 -8.76 11.24
CA ASN A 65 -9.68 -9.04 12.68
C ASN A 65 -8.41 -9.77 13.11
N SER A 66 -7.45 -9.97 12.22
CA SER A 66 -6.13 -10.48 12.58
C SER A 66 -5.49 -9.63 13.68
N THR A 67 -4.63 -10.25 14.45
CA THR A 67 -3.82 -9.62 15.50
C THR A 67 -2.35 -9.96 15.26
N LEU A 68 -1.42 -9.27 15.91
CA LEU A 68 0.01 -9.63 15.83
C LEU A 68 0.30 -11.05 16.34
N ASP A 69 -0.56 -11.58 17.22
CA ASP A 69 -0.47 -12.95 17.72
C ASP A 69 -1.01 -13.99 16.72
N ASN A 70 -1.80 -13.55 15.72
CA ASN A 70 -2.27 -14.41 14.65
C ASN A 70 -2.55 -13.59 13.37
N LEU A 71 -1.54 -13.50 12.53
CA LEU A 71 -1.60 -12.82 11.23
C LEU A 71 -2.01 -13.76 10.08
N LEU A 72 -2.29 -15.04 10.36
CA LEU A 72 -2.60 -16.01 9.30
C LEU A 72 -3.74 -15.56 8.39
N PRO A 73 -4.90 -15.10 8.92
CA PRO A 73 -6.02 -14.77 8.04
C PRO A 73 -5.70 -13.63 7.04
N ILE A 74 -4.98 -12.60 7.48
CA ILE A 74 -4.58 -11.53 6.55
C ILE A 74 -3.43 -11.98 5.63
N PHE A 75 -2.55 -12.87 6.09
CA PHE A 75 -1.49 -13.43 5.27
C PHE A 75 -2.05 -14.32 4.14
N GLU A 76 -3.07 -15.11 4.41
CA GLU A 76 -3.73 -15.96 3.41
C GLU A 76 -4.55 -15.15 2.39
N LEU A 77 -5.02 -13.96 2.74
CA LEU A 77 -5.80 -13.10 1.85
C LEU A 77 -4.93 -12.09 1.07
N SER A 78 -3.99 -11.46 1.75
CA SER A 78 -3.12 -10.40 1.24
C SER A 78 -1.75 -10.47 1.92
N PRO A 79 -0.89 -11.43 1.55
CA PRO A 79 0.44 -11.60 2.16
C PRO A 79 1.28 -10.34 2.09
N GLU A 80 1.12 -9.53 1.06
CA GLU A 80 1.84 -8.26 0.90
C GLU A 80 1.50 -7.24 1.99
N THR A 81 0.30 -7.31 2.56
CA THR A 81 -0.05 -6.50 3.73
C THR A 81 0.80 -6.85 4.95
N VAL A 82 1.16 -8.12 5.12
CA VAL A 82 2.05 -8.57 6.21
C VAL A 82 3.51 -8.26 5.88
N ILE A 83 3.90 -8.43 4.63
CA ILE A 83 5.29 -8.25 4.18
C ILE A 83 5.70 -6.76 4.23
N PHE A 84 4.90 -5.90 3.63
CA PHE A 84 5.21 -4.47 3.48
C PHE A 84 4.54 -3.58 4.52
N GLY A 85 3.85 -4.19 5.47
CA GLY A 85 3.11 -3.49 6.50
C GLY A 85 1.75 -2.97 6.03
N GLY A 86 0.89 -2.69 6.97
CA GLY A 86 -0.43 -2.15 6.72
C GLY A 86 -1.05 -1.51 7.95
N TRP A 87 -1.94 -0.57 7.73
CA TRP A 87 -2.67 0.09 8.80
C TRP A 87 -4.09 0.43 8.38
N ASP A 88 -5.07 -0.08 9.12
CA ASP A 88 -6.47 0.26 8.94
C ASP A 88 -6.86 1.46 9.83
N SER A 89 -6.46 2.65 9.40
CA SER A 89 -6.64 3.90 10.17
C SER A 89 -8.08 4.39 10.26
N THR A 90 -8.96 3.91 9.37
CA THR A 90 -10.36 4.40 9.27
C THR A 90 -11.32 3.59 10.12
N ARG A 91 -10.87 2.50 10.68
CA ARG A 91 -11.66 1.59 11.51
C ARG A 91 -11.95 2.20 12.90
N SER A 92 -13.14 1.96 13.43
CA SER A 92 -13.54 2.47 14.74
C SER A 92 -12.89 1.74 15.91
N LYS A 93 -12.67 0.42 15.76
CA LYS A 93 -12.09 -0.47 16.78
C LYS A 93 -11.08 -1.41 16.15
N ASN A 94 -10.19 -1.96 16.96
CA ASN A 94 -9.19 -2.96 16.55
C ASN A 94 -8.40 -2.53 15.30
N GLN A 95 -7.86 -1.32 15.34
CA GLN A 95 -7.01 -0.80 14.27
C GLN A 95 -5.69 -1.56 14.26
N LEU A 96 -5.63 -2.65 13.49
CA LEU A 96 -4.39 -3.38 13.32
C LEU A 96 -3.36 -2.52 12.60
N ARG A 97 -2.18 -2.45 13.17
CA ARG A 97 -1.00 -1.83 12.55
C ARG A 97 0.08 -2.88 12.44
N ILE A 98 0.36 -3.30 11.22
CA ILE A 98 1.41 -4.26 10.91
C ILE A 98 2.65 -3.46 10.49
N PRO A 99 3.76 -3.53 11.20
CA PRO A 99 4.99 -2.87 10.78
C PRO A 99 5.55 -3.53 9.52
N SER A 100 6.16 -2.73 8.65
CA SER A 100 6.88 -3.27 7.50
C SER A 100 8.11 -4.07 7.96
N VAL A 101 8.35 -5.20 7.33
CA VAL A 101 9.56 -6.00 7.54
C VAL A 101 10.78 -5.34 6.89
N MET A 102 10.55 -4.55 5.86
CA MET A 102 11.58 -3.82 5.15
C MET A 102 11.46 -2.32 5.44
N VAL A 103 12.56 -1.70 5.78
CA VAL A 103 12.70 -0.24 5.83
C VAL A 103 13.70 0.18 4.77
N GLY A 104 13.30 1.12 3.93
CA GLY A 104 14.16 1.68 2.89
C GLY A 104 14.35 3.17 3.09
N GLU A 105 15.55 3.64 2.81
CA GLU A 105 15.89 5.04 2.76
C GLU A 105 16.55 5.34 1.41
N THR A 106 16.11 6.41 0.79
CA THR A 106 16.74 6.93 -0.43
C THR A 106 17.07 8.39 -0.19
N TYR A 107 18.33 8.74 -0.27
CA TYR A 107 18.81 10.10 -0.13
C TYR A 107 19.70 10.50 -1.28
N ALA A 108 19.76 11.78 -1.54
CA ALA A 108 20.53 12.34 -2.63
C ALA A 108 21.60 13.30 -2.10
N ILE A 109 22.78 13.24 -2.69
CA ILE A 109 23.82 14.21 -2.45
C ILE A 109 23.64 15.31 -3.50
N LEU A 110 23.39 16.53 -3.05
CA LEU A 110 23.18 17.67 -3.93
C LEU A 110 24.41 17.93 -4.81
N ALA A 111 24.17 18.40 -6.02
CA ALA A 111 25.21 18.98 -6.84
C ALA A 111 25.73 20.27 -6.16
N GLU A 112 26.98 20.59 -6.34
CA GLU A 112 27.52 21.87 -5.89
C GLU A 112 26.78 22.98 -6.63
N GLN A 113 26.08 23.82 -5.87
CA GLN A 113 25.31 24.96 -6.37
C GLN A 113 25.65 26.17 -5.50
N GLU A 114 25.67 27.33 -6.11
CA GLU A 114 25.94 28.59 -5.42
C GLU A 114 24.77 29.03 -4.54
N GLU A 115 23.53 28.49 -4.81
CA GLU A 115 22.34 28.80 -4.07
C GLU A 115 21.72 27.53 -3.48
N ASP A 116 21.16 27.63 -2.29
CA ASP A 116 20.47 26.52 -1.63
C ASP A 116 19.25 26.06 -2.43
N PRO A 117 19.24 24.83 -2.90
CA PRO A 117 18.08 24.29 -3.60
C PRO A 117 16.92 24.09 -2.60
N VAL A 118 15.82 24.68 -2.88
CA VAL A 118 14.64 24.58 -2.03
C VAL A 118 13.67 23.56 -2.60
N ILE A 119 13.35 22.51 -1.82
CA ILE A 119 12.30 21.54 -2.15
C ILE A 119 11.16 21.77 -1.21
N HIS A 120 9.96 21.95 -1.76
CA HIS A 120 8.78 22.09 -0.95
C HIS A 120 7.62 21.29 -1.55
N ARG A 121 7.72 19.97 -1.48
CA ARG A 121 6.56 19.10 -1.70
C ARG A 121 6.34 18.25 -0.48
N ALA A 122 5.20 18.44 0.17
CA ALA A 122 4.71 17.47 1.14
C ALA A 122 4.31 16.19 0.42
N GLY A 123 4.56 15.04 1.05
CA GLY A 123 4.18 13.75 0.51
C GLY A 123 2.68 13.66 0.21
N GLY A 124 2.32 12.92 -0.81
CA GLY A 124 0.95 12.64 -1.19
C GLY A 124 0.66 11.14 -1.23
N ARG A 125 -0.59 10.80 -1.45
CA ARG A 125 -1.00 9.43 -1.75
C ARG A 125 -1.25 9.30 -3.24
N ILE A 126 -0.58 8.35 -3.88
CA ILE A 126 -0.85 7.98 -5.27
C ILE A 126 -1.82 6.81 -5.24
N ASP A 127 -2.91 6.94 -5.97
CA ASP A 127 -3.94 5.93 -6.13
C ASP A 127 -3.99 5.53 -7.61
N PRO A 128 -3.92 4.23 -7.95
CA PRO A 128 -3.90 3.78 -9.34
C PRO A 128 -5.21 4.05 -10.08
N VAL A 129 -6.30 4.26 -9.37
CA VAL A 129 -7.62 4.54 -9.96
C VAL A 129 -7.79 6.02 -10.32
N GLY A 130 -6.80 6.86 -10.00
CA GLY A 130 -6.73 8.23 -10.47
C GLY A 130 -6.85 9.31 -9.40
N ALA A 131 -7.20 10.51 -9.87
CA ALA A 131 -7.31 11.72 -9.08
C ALA A 131 -8.41 11.63 -8.00
N SER A 132 -8.66 12.69 -7.30
CA SER A 132 -9.65 12.75 -6.23
C SER A 132 -11.01 12.20 -6.66
N VAL A 133 -11.47 11.16 -6.00
CA VAL A 133 -12.84 10.65 -6.16
C VAL A 133 -13.79 11.52 -5.33
N ILE A 134 -14.84 12.00 -5.96
CA ILE A 134 -15.93 12.70 -5.27
C ILE A 134 -17.22 11.91 -5.51
N VAL A 135 -17.83 11.46 -4.41
CA VAL A 135 -19.16 10.85 -4.44
C VAL A 135 -20.18 11.99 -4.38
N SER A 136 -20.72 12.35 -5.55
CA SER A 136 -21.53 13.56 -5.72
C SER A 136 -22.93 13.45 -5.12
N THR A 137 -23.57 12.27 -5.26
CA THR A 137 -24.94 12.13 -4.79
C THR A 137 -25.00 11.77 -3.31
N GLU A 138 -25.99 12.31 -2.61
CA GLU A 138 -26.20 12.02 -1.20
C GLU A 138 -26.62 10.55 -0.99
N ALA A 139 -27.40 10.01 -1.91
CA ALA A 139 -27.84 8.61 -1.87
C ALA A 139 -26.66 7.64 -1.87
N ASP A 140 -25.68 7.86 -2.76
CA ASP A 140 -24.49 7.03 -2.84
C ASP A 140 -23.61 7.15 -1.58
N ARG A 141 -23.49 8.36 -1.03
CA ARG A 141 -22.78 8.59 0.24
C ARG A 141 -23.44 7.84 1.39
N GLN A 142 -24.77 7.88 1.48
CA GLN A 142 -25.51 7.16 2.51
C GLN A 142 -25.37 5.65 2.36
N LYS A 143 -25.42 5.14 1.13
CA LYS A 143 -25.21 3.73 0.83
C LYS A 143 -23.81 3.27 1.26
N ILE A 144 -22.77 3.98 0.84
CA ILE A 144 -21.38 3.64 1.21
C ILE A 144 -21.20 3.62 2.73
N VAL A 145 -21.75 4.62 3.43
CA VAL A 145 -21.67 4.68 4.89
C VAL A 145 -22.46 3.56 5.56
N GLY A 146 -23.62 3.20 5.02
CA GLY A 146 -24.44 2.11 5.52
C GLY A 146 -23.80 0.74 5.33
N ASP A 147 -23.16 0.53 4.19
CA ASP A 147 -22.46 -0.71 3.87
C ASP A 147 -21.11 -0.85 4.58
N SER A 148 -20.44 0.26 4.87
CA SER A 148 -19.14 0.28 5.57
C SER A 148 -19.33 0.34 7.08
N ILE A 149 -19.80 -0.74 7.67
CA ILE A 149 -20.20 -0.83 9.10
C ILE A 149 -19.05 -0.55 10.07
N ASP A 150 -17.82 -0.71 9.66
CA ASP A 150 -16.60 -0.62 10.46
C ASP A 150 -15.88 0.72 10.37
N LEU A 151 -16.39 1.67 9.59
CA LEU A 151 -15.90 3.05 9.61
C LEU A 151 -16.22 3.71 10.96
N SER A 152 -15.28 4.52 11.47
CA SER A 152 -15.54 5.35 12.65
C SER A 152 -16.62 6.39 12.37
N ASP A 153 -17.38 6.78 13.40
CA ASP A 153 -18.46 7.77 13.27
C ASP A 153 -17.93 9.12 12.79
N LYS A 154 -16.72 9.49 13.22
CA LYS A 154 -16.03 10.69 12.75
C LYS A 154 -15.79 10.63 11.24
N THR A 155 -15.30 9.48 10.75
CA THR A 155 -15.06 9.27 9.32
C THR A 155 -16.37 9.28 8.52
N LYS A 156 -17.41 8.59 9.02
CA LYS A 156 -18.76 8.58 8.42
C LYS A 156 -19.34 9.99 8.29
N THR A 157 -19.28 10.76 9.38
CA THR A 157 -19.79 12.13 9.40
C THR A 157 -19.03 13.05 8.45
N SER A 158 -17.71 12.97 8.44
CA SER A 158 -16.86 13.76 7.56
C SER A 158 -17.11 13.42 6.08
N PHE A 159 -17.24 12.14 5.74
CA PHE A 159 -17.51 11.69 4.39
C PHE A 159 -18.91 12.11 3.90
N LYS A 160 -19.94 11.93 4.71
CA LYS A 160 -21.30 12.40 4.37
C LYS A 160 -21.32 13.88 4.01
N LYS A 161 -20.61 14.70 4.77
CA LYS A 161 -20.53 16.14 4.56
C LYS A 161 -19.73 16.51 3.31
N SER A 162 -18.57 15.91 3.11
CA SER A 162 -17.62 16.32 2.07
C SER A 162 -17.81 15.58 0.74
N GLY A 163 -18.31 14.36 0.77
CA GLY A 163 -18.31 13.44 -0.38
C GLY A 163 -16.91 13.06 -0.91
N LYS A 164 -15.83 13.53 -0.23
CA LYS A 164 -14.47 13.27 -0.68
C LYS A 164 -14.06 11.82 -0.40
N GLY A 165 -13.79 11.06 -1.44
CA GLY A 165 -13.36 9.67 -1.34
C GLY A 165 -12.11 9.50 -0.49
N SER A 166 -11.19 10.47 -0.49
CA SER A 166 -9.98 10.45 0.34
C SER A 166 -10.27 10.33 1.85
N THR A 167 -11.44 10.76 2.31
CA THR A 167 -11.87 10.60 3.71
C THR A 167 -12.05 9.15 4.11
N ILE A 168 -12.44 8.31 3.15
CA ILE A 168 -12.66 6.87 3.34
C ILE A 168 -11.60 6.01 2.66
N GLY A 169 -10.50 6.62 2.22
CA GLY A 169 -9.34 5.95 1.64
C GLY A 169 -9.38 5.76 0.13
N LEU A 170 -10.26 6.44 -0.60
CA LEU A 170 -10.34 6.40 -2.06
C LEU A 170 -9.67 7.61 -2.70
N GLY A 171 -9.06 7.40 -3.87
CA GLY A 171 -8.46 8.44 -4.69
C GLY A 171 -7.10 8.94 -4.20
N ALA A 172 -6.42 9.64 -5.08
CA ALA A 172 -5.12 10.23 -4.82
C ALA A 172 -5.23 11.50 -3.95
N ILE A 173 -4.25 11.70 -3.09
CA ILE A 173 -4.03 12.97 -2.40
C ILE A 173 -2.77 13.57 -3.01
N PRO A 174 -2.89 14.63 -3.83
CA PRO A 174 -1.73 15.24 -4.46
C PRO A 174 -0.78 15.82 -3.42
N PRO A 175 0.52 15.81 -3.68
CA PRO A 175 1.47 16.50 -2.83
C PRO A 175 1.15 17.99 -2.82
N SER A 176 1.24 18.61 -1.66
CA SER A 176 1.10 20.06 -1.57
C SER A 176 2.36 20.73 -2.10
N ALA A 177 2.20 21.69 -2.99
CA ALA A 177 3.28 22.55 -3.46
C ALA A 177 2.88 24.01 -3.27
N LYS A 178 3.82 24.84 -2.82
CA LYS A 178 3.65 26.29 -2.81
C LYS A 178 4.09 26.83 -4.18
N LYS A 179 3.41 27.90 -4.65
CA LYS A 179 3.59 28.44 -6.02
C LYS A 179 5.03 28.88 -6.37
N ASP A 180 5.84 29.17 -5.37
CA ASP A 180 7.17 29.75 -5.55
C ASP A 180 8.31 28.76 -5.34
N VAL A 181 8.01 27.47 -5.51
CA VAL A 181 8.92 26.42 -5.10
C VAL A 181 9.36 25.58 -6.28
N LEU A 182 10.66 25.31 -6.35
CA LEU A 182 11.25 24.42 -7.35
C LEU A 182 10.69 23.01 -7.24
N ASP A 183 10.37 22.42 -8.39
CA ASP A 183 9.81 21.06 -8.49
C ASP A 183 10.86 19.96 -8.25
N GLY A 184 12.11 20.31 -8.12
CA GLY A 184 13.21 19.37 -7.91
C GLY A 184 14.56 20.07 -7.75
N VAL A 185 15.58 19.28 -7.52
CA VAL A 185 16.96 19.72 -7.34
C VAL A 185 17.91 18.90 -8.19
N SER A 186 19.03 19.50 -8.59
CA SER A 186 20.13 18.77 -9.20
C SER A 186 20.91 18.00 -8.15
N VAL A 187 21.09 16.72 -8.38
CA VAL A 187 21.85 15.85 -7.49
C VAL A 187 23.01 15.18 -8.24
N ARG A 188 24.13 15.01 -7.58
CA ARG A 188 25.28 14.30 -8.14
C ARG A 188 25.21 12.79 -7.91
N LYS A 189 24.52 12.35 -6.86
CA LYS A 189 24.39 10.95 -6.51
C LYS A 189 23.13 10.71 -5.70
N VAL A 190 22.46 9.62 -6.00
CA VAL A 190 21.37 9.07 -5.19
C VAL A 190 21.84 7.75 -4.59
N ILE A 191 21.63 7.58 -3.30
CA ILE A 191 21.98 6.36 -2.56
C ILE A 191 20.70 5.80 -1.98
N SER A 192 20.42 4.53 -2.25
CA SER A 192 19.29 3.81 -1.69
C SER A 192 19.78 2.68 -0.82
N THR A 193 19.31 2.63 0.40
CA THR A 193 19.60 1.57 1.36
C THR A 193 18.33 0.85 1.75
N ARG A 194 18.43 -0.44 2.02
CA ARG A 194 17.30 -1.26 2.47
C ARG A 194 17.73 -2.14 3.62
N VAL A 195 16.92 -2.15 4.66
CA VAL A 195 17.15 -2.95 5.87
C VAL A 195 15.99 -3.91 6.03
N LEU A 196 16.30 -5.21 6.09
CA LEU A 196 15.34 -6.23 6.47
C LEU A 196 15.38 -6.44 7.98
N SER A 197 14.27 -6.19 8.66
CA SER A 197 14.18 -6.29 10.11
C SER A 197 13.84 -7.71 10.54
N PHE A 198 14.82 -8.51 10.85
CA PHE A 198 14.61 -9.82 11.48
C PHE A 198 13.92 -9.71 12.85
N ALA A 199 14.16 -8.62 13.58
CA ALA A 199 13.49 -8.36 14.85
C ALA A 199 11.97 -8.22 14.63
N THR A 200 11.56 -7.45 13.63
CA THR A 200 10.14 -7.31 13.26
C THR A 200 9.52 -8.65 12.87
N VAL A 201 10.19 -9.42 11.99
CA VAL A 201 9.68 -10.72 11.54
C VAL A 201 9.46 -11.69 12.71
N ARG A 202 10.35 -11.66 13.72
CA ARG A 202 10.23 -12.53 14.90
C ARG A 202 9.00 -12.23 15.76
N THR A 203 8.42 -11.03 15.66
CA THR A 203 7.18 -10.68 16.37
C THR A 203 5.92 -11.14 15.68
N PHE A 204 6.01 -11.66 14.45
CA PHE A 204 4.85 -12.14 13.71
C PHE A 204 4.54 -13.59 14.08
N HIS A 205 3.28 -13.81 14.44
CA HIS A 205 2.74 -15.14 14.72
C HIS A 205 1.62 -15.48 13.76
N PHE A 206 1.50 -16.75 13.39
CA PHE A 206 0.53 -17.24 12.42
C PHE A 206 -0.33 -18.39 12.96
N GLY A 207 -0.15 -18.74 14.23
CA GLY A 207 -0.90 -19.82 14.87
C GLY A 207 -0.59 -21.22 14.30
N LYS A 208 0.55 -21.40 13.62
CA LYS A 208 0.98 -22.69 13.03
C LYS A 208 2.02 -23.44 13.88
N GLY A 209 2.21 -23.02 15.12
CA GLY A 209 3.26 -23.54 15.98
C GLY A 209 4.67 -23.06 15.59
N VAL A 210 5.67 -23.50 16.33
CA VAL A 210 7.04 -22.97 16.20
C VAL A 210 7.59 -23.17 14.79
N GLU A 211 7.48 -24.37 14.25
CA GLU A 211 8.04 -24.72 12.94
C GLU A 211 7.23 -24.07 11.78
N GLY A 212 5.90 -24.10 11.87
CA GLY A 212 5.04 -23.49 10.86
C GLY A 212 5.19 -21.97 10.79
N ASP A 213 5.25 -21.30 11.93
CA ASP A 213 5.49 -19.86 12.01
C ASP A 213 6.91 -19.51 11.51
N ALA A 214 7.91 -20.34 11.78
CA ALA A 214 9.26 -20.14 11.26
C ALA A 214 9.31 -20.28 9.74
N ALA A 215 8.61 -21.25 9.16
CA ALA A 215 8.52 -21.42 7.71
C ALA A 215 7.87 -20.23 7.02
N ILE A 216 6.78 -19.69 7.57
CA ILE A 216 6.12 -18.50 7.01
C ILE A 216 7.03 -17.27 7.10
N ARG A 217 7.73 -17.07 8.23
CA ARG A 217 8.71 -15.99 8.37
C ARG A 217 9.86 -16.11 7.37
N ALA A 218 10.36 -17.32 7.13
CA ALA A 218 11.38 -17.56 6.10
C ALA A 218 10.86 -17.24 4.70
N LEU A 219 9.63 -17.62 4.39
CA LEU A 219 8.98 -17.27 3.12
C LEU A 219 8.87 -15.75 2.93
N ILE A 220 8.44 -15.02 3.95
CA ILE A 220 8.36 -13.55 3.93
C ILE A 220 9.72 -12.93 3.57
N LEU A 221 10.78 -13.38 4.24
CA LEU A 221 12.13 -12.89 3.97
C LEU A 221 12.62 -13.24 2.57
N ALA A 222 12.33 -14.45 2.09
CA ALA A 222 12.71 -14.88 0.74
C ALA A 222 12.00 -14.04 -0.34
N VAL A 223 10.71 -13.75 -0.15
CA VAL A 223 9.95 -12.87 -1.05
C VAL A 223 10.55 -11.47 -1.07
N LEU A 224 10.86 -10.90 0.08
CA LEU A 224 11.48 -9.57 0.18
C LEU A 224 12.85 -9.51 -0.51
N LEU A 225 13.71 -10.49 -0.30
CA LEU A 225 15.03 -10.56 -0.96
C LEU A 225 14.87 -10.60 -2.48
N ARG A 226 13.93 -11.40 -2.97
CA ARG A 226 13.63 -11.47 -4.40
C ARG A 226 13.09 -10.14 -4.94
N ASP A 227 12.20 -9.47 -4.19
CA ASP A 227 11.62 -8.20 -4.61
C ASP A 227 12.67 -7.08 -4.63
N ILE A 228 13.60 -7.08 -3.68
CA ILE A 228 14.75 -6.17 -3.67
C ILE A 228 15.61 -6.38 -4.92
N ALA A 229 15.97 -7.63 -5.21
CA ALA A 229 16.79 -7.95 -6.38
C ALA A 229 16.07 -7.54 -7.69
N GLY A 230 14.79 -7.86 -7.83
CA GLY A 230 14.02 -7.47 -9.02
C GLY A 230 13.79 -5.96 -9.14
N TYR A 231 13.69 -5.24 -8.03
CA TYR A 231 13.63 -3.78 -8.06
C TYR A 231 14.95 -3.16 -8.50
N ASP A 232 16.07 -3.71 -8.07
CA ASP A 232 17.39 -3.21 -8.42
C ASP A 232 17.75 -3.45 -9.90
N GLU A 233 17.16 -4.47 -10.52
CA GLU A 233 17.27 -4.69 -11.97
C GLU A 233 16.49 -3.63 -12.79
N ASN A 234 15.38 -3.12 -12.25
CA ASN A 234 14.53 -2.15 -12.93
C ASN A 234 13.91 -1.17 -11.92
N PRO A 235 14.70 -0.22 -11.40
CA PRO A 235 14.27 0.68 -10.33
C PRO A 235 13.17 1.63 -10.81
N PHE A 236 12.06 1.64 -10.10
CA PHE A 236 10.97 2.59 -10.29
C PHE A 236 10.95 3.58 -9.12
N ILE A 237 11.42 4.80 -9.36
CA ILE A 237 11.37 5.90 -8.39
C ILE A 237 10.19 6.79 -8.74
N ARG A 238 9.28 6.98 -7.77
CA ARG A 238 8.12 7.84 -7.96
C ARG A 238 8.52 9.28 -8.22
N ALA A 239 7.75 9.95 -9.04
CA ALA A 239 7.81 11.37 -9.39
C ALA A 239 9.08 11.76 -10.15
N ASN A 240 8.93 12.12 -11.41
CA ASN A 240 9.85 12.90 -12.28
C ASN A 240 11.37 12.73 -11.98
N CYS A 241 11.77 11.52 -11.59
CA CYS A 241 13.17 11.19 -11.32
C CYS A 241 13.78 10.59 -12.59
N PHE A 242 14.73 11.30 -13.18
CA PHE A 242 15.54 10.82 -14.29
C PHE A 242 16.92 10.45 -13.73
N LEU A 243 17.12 9.16 -13.49
CA LEU A 243 18.35 8.63 -12.90
C LEU A 243 18.96 7.60 -13.83
N ALA A 244 20.30 7.55 -13.83
CA ALA A 244 21.07 6.50 -14.48
C ALA A 244 21.78 5.69 -13.40
N GLU A 245 21.78 4.36 -13.54
CA GLU A 245 22.53 3.48 -12.65
C GLU A 245 24.03 3.68 -12.86
N THR A 246 24.77 3.93 -11.77
CA THR A 246 26.22 4.15 -11.82
C THR A 246 27.02 3.02 -11.17
N GLY A 247 26.38 2.05 -10.57
CA GLY A 247 27.03 0.91 -9.94
C GLY A 247 26.03 -0.16 -9.50
N LYS A 248 26.51 -1.38 -9.39
CA LYS A 248 25.69 -2.51 -8.92
C LYS A 248 25.39 -2.39 -7.42
N PRO A 249 24.27 -2.95 -6.97
CA PRO A 249 23.96 -3.07 -5.54
C PRO A 249 25.05 -3.83 -4.78
N THR A 250 25.32 -3.40 -3.57
CA THR A 250 26.25 -4.07 -2.66
C THR A 250 25.51 -4.56 -1.43
N VAL A 251 25.73 -5.80 -1.05
CA VAL A 251 25.21 -6.38 0.20
C VAL A 251 26.29 -6.19 1.27
N MET A 252 25.90 -5.66 2.43
CA MET A 252 26.76 -5.47 3.60
C MET A 252 26.26 -6.32 4.77
#